data_3228ca14babe15db84b297b42725effe
#
_entry.id   3228ca14babe15db84b297b42725effe
#
_cell.length_a   1.000
_cell.length_b   1.000
_cell.length_c   1.000
_cell.angle_alpha   90.00
_cell.angle_beta   90.00
_cell.angle_gamma   90.00
#
_symmetry.space_group_name_H-M   'P 1'
#
loop_
_entity.id
_entity.type
_entity.pdbx_description
1 polymer ?
#
loop_
_entity_poly.entity_id
_entity_poly.type
_entity_poly.pdbx_seq_one_letter_code
_entity_poly.pdbx_strand_id
1 'polypeptide(L)'
;MILSTTKELRLHIPSNAIDEISSLQGILDNSEKDFLRDKLGDSLYNRLCEYYQTVSPDDFYMAVCNGEHTQQPWMQLLLIAQRMVTYDAMSRFAYTQALSINGTGINVASSDDYGTASKDLLDKGVQGYRREAMVSLNQMLVMLECWAKDCVKKQASDVQKTAESVPNTDNSVPKTDESVQTTEIEEITNLWKESTYYYLHHDLLIATCADLQHYLDIYESREKFIRLLPDLHFIQDEYISEAIGEDTVQRLLHTDDPNDKPLLRKVRRLMVAHLEERTTILTIDKARRAAAHNEAIALRTSVLRLMEMRKEADADNNPPDKPSTNTTDSTSKGYENNQPGSKIFVSPLLY
;
A
#
# COMPACT_ATOMS: atom_id res chain seq x y z
N MET A 1 -23.72 8.96 9.01
CA MET A 1 -23.23 8.53 10.33
C MET A 1 -23.37 7.02 10.44
N ILE A 2 -22.32 6.33 10.86
CA ILE A 2 -22.24 4.85 10.91
C ILE A 2 -22.33 4.26 12.32
N LEU A 3 -22.56 5.07 13.34
CA LEU A 3 -22.67 4.66 14.73
C LEU A 3 -23.73 5.50 15.42
N SER A 4 -24.84 4.88 15.85
CA SER A 4 -26.01 5.60 16.37
C SER A 4 -26.45 5.18 17.77
N THR A 5 -25.97 4.05 18.29
CA THR A 5 -26.42 3.53 19.59
C THR A 5 -25.28 3.33 20.59
N THR A 6 -25.62 3.45 21.88
CA THR A 6 -24.68 3.16 22.97
C THR A 6 -24.28 1.69 23.01
N LYS A 7 -25.15 0.78 22.52
CA LYS A 7 -24.81 -0.66 22.44
C LYS A 7 -23.67 -0.90 21.44
N GLU A 8 -23.73 -0.28 20.26
CA GLU A 8 -22.65 -0.35 19.25
C GLU A 8 -21.35 0.25 19.80
N LEU A 9 -21.41 1.40 20.46
CA LEU A 9 -20.26 2.03 21.09
C LEU A 9 -19.56 1.08 22.08
N ARG A 10 -20.36 0.36 22.89
CA ARG A 10 -19.86 -0.60 23.89
C ARG A 10 -19.24 -1.86 23.30
N LEU A 11 -19.46 -2.18 22.02
CA LEU A 11 -18.70 -3.21 21.31
C LEU A 11 -17.20 -2.90 21.24
N HIS A 12 -16.87 -1.61 21.19
CA HIS A 12 -15.50 -1.15 20.98
C HIS A 12 -14.81 -0.68 22.27
N ILE A 13 -15.57 -0.04 23.15
CA ILE A 13 -15.04 0.48 24.41
C ILE A 13 -15.93 0.00 25.57
N PRO A 14 -15.40 -0.79 26.48
CA PRO A 14 -16.13 -1.20 27.69
C PRO A 14 -16.24 -0.03 28.65
N SER A 15 -17.15 0.89 28.39
CA SER A 15 -17.38 2.06 29.25
C SER A 15 -18.79 2.06 29.78
N ASN A 16 -18.92 2.04 31.11
CA ASN A 16 -20.16 2.27 31.82
C ASN A 16 -20.41 3.78 32.08
N ALA A 17 -19.43 4.62 31.72
CA ALA A 17 -19.49 6.08 31.98
C ALA A 17 -20.23 6.87 30.89
N ILE A 18 -20.58 6.22 29.77
CA ILE A 18 -21.32 6.84 28.68
C ILE A 18 -22.71 6.24 28.65
N ASP A 19 -23.64 6.92 29.31
CA ASP A 19 -25.04 6.48 29.36
C ASP A 19 -25.77 6.78 28.07
N GLU A 20 -25.48 7.93 27.44
CA GLU A 20 -26.13 8.36 26.21
C GLU A 20 -25.08 8.76 25.15
N ILE A 21 -25.20 8.17 23.97
CA ILE A 21 -24.34 8.48 22.80
C ILE A 21 -24.52 9.95 22.34
N SER A 22 -25.66 10.55 22.64
CA SER A 22 -26.00 11.95 22.32
C SER A 22 -24.92 12.93 22.79
N SER A 23 -24.30 12.67 23.95
CA SER A 23 -23.22 13.51 24.51
C SER A 23 -21.93 13.48 23.66
N LEU A 24 -21.72 12.43 22.86
CA LEU A 24 -20.58 12.24 21.99
C LEU A 24 -20.87 12.55 20.52
N GLN A 25 -22.14 12.79 20.17
CA GLN A 25 -22.61 12.88 18.79
C GLN A 25 -21.76 13.80 17.91
N GLY A 26 -21.49 15.03 18.39
CA GLY A 26 -20.69 16.00 17.62
C GLY A 26 -19.23 15.59 17.44
N ILE A 27 -18.66 14.87 18.42
CA ILE A 27 -17.27 14.39 18.34
C ILE A 27 -17.18 13.18 17.41
N LEU A 28 -18.16 12.27 17.48
CA LEU A 28 -18.27 11.12 16.56
C LEU A 28 -18.45 11.60 15.11
N ASP A 29 -19.32 12.58 14.86
CA ASP A 29 -19.53 13.14 13.52
C ASP A 29 -18.24 13.79 12.96
N ASN A 30 -17.49 14.51 13.79
CA ASN A 30 -16.21 15.07 13.40
C ASN A 30 -15.17 13.98 13.12
N SER A 31 -15.06 12.95 13.97
CA SER A 31 -14.14 11.83 13.75
C SER A 31 -14.49 11.04 12.49
N GLU A 32 -15.78 10.87 12.22
CA GLU A 32 -16.25 10.19 11.01
C GLU A 32 -15.87 10.98 9.74
N LYS A 33 -16.04 12.31 9.74
CA LYS A 33 -15.72 13.17 8.61
C LYS A 33 -14.22 13.36 8.42
N ASP A 34 -13.51 13.71 9.49
CA ASP A 34 -12.10 14.10 9.41
C ASP A 34 -11.16 12.89 9.34
N PHE A 35 -11.56 11.75 9.90
CA PHE A 35 -10.68 10.59 10.01
C PHE A 35 -11.12 9.43 9.13
N LEU A 36 -12.39 8.98 9.18
CA LEU A 36 -12.83 7.84 8.41
C LEU A 36 -13.03 8.17 6.92
N ARG A 37 -13.82 9.22 6.63
CA ARG A 37 -14.15 9.61 5.26
C ARG A 37 -12.90 9.95 4.44
N ASP A 38 -11.93 10.62 5.04
CA ASP A 38 -10.65 10.93 4.40
C ASP A 38 -9.90 9.66 3.96
N LYS A 39 -10.02 8.56 4.71
CA LYS A 39 -9.31 7.29 4.45
C LYS A 39 -10.05 6.36 3.49
N LEU A 40 -11.37 6.34 3.55
CA LEU A 40 -12.18 5.51 2.64
C LEU A 40 -12.40 6.17 1.27
N GLY A 41 -12.36 7.49 1.22
CA GLY A 41 -12.84 8.27 0.07
C GLY A 41 -14.36 8.44 0.10
N ASP A 42 -14.86 9.43 -0.64
CA ASP A 42 -16.27 9.80 -0.62
C ASP A 42 -17.20 8.69 -1.09
N SER A 43 -16.82 7.99 -2.16
CA SER A 43 -17.66 6.94 -2.78
C SER A 43 -17.88 5.77 -1.82
N LEU A 44 -16.79 5.20 -1.28
CA LEU A 44 -16.90 4.06 -0.36
C LEU A 44 -17.54 4.46 0.97
N TYR A 45 -17.22 5.64 1.50
CA TYR A 45 -17.81 6.14 2.72
C TYR A 45 -19.34 6.34 2.58
N ASN A 46 -19.81 6.97 1.50
CA ASN A 46 -21.24 7.19 1.28
C ASN A 46 -21.98 5.84 1.14
N ARG A 47 -21.40 4.90 0.40
CA ARG A 47 -21.97 3.56 0.25
C ARG A 47 -22.05 2.79 1.57
N LEU A 48 -21.02 2.94 2.42
CA LEU A 48 -21.02 2.36 3.78
C LEU A 48 -22.14 2.98 4.66
N CYS A 49 -22.36 4.30 4.55
CA CYS A 49 -23.46 4.97 5.24
C CYS A 49 -24.84 4.48 4.75
N GLU A 50 -24.99 4.28 3.44
CA GLU A 50 -26.22 3.70 2.86
C GLU A 50 -26.44 2.28 3.39
N TYR A 51 -25.41 1.45 3.37
CA TYR A 51 -25.50 0.10 3.94
C TYR A 51 -25.93 0.11 5.40
N TYR A 52 -25.32 0.98 6.23
CA TYR A 52 -25.70 1.11 7.64
C TYR A 52 -27.17 1.49 7.84
N GLN A 53 -27.76 2.29 6.93
CA GLN A 53 -29.20 2.64 7.00
C GLN A 53 -30.12 1.46 6.70
N THR A 54 -29.63 0.44 6.00
CA THR A 54 -30.42 -0.77 5.69
C THR A 54 -30.39 -1.81 6.80
N VAL A 55 -29.43 -1.70 7.72
CA VAL A 55 -29.22 -2.66 8.82
C VAL A 55 -29.72 -2.03 10.12
N SER A 56 -30.58 -2.74 10.86
CA SER A 56 -30.96 -2.31 12.20
C SER A 56 -29.74 -2.34 13.14
N PRO A 57 -29.53 -1.31 13.99
CA PRO A 57 -28.42 -1.33 14.96
C PRO A 57 -28.47 -2.53 15.92
N ASP A 58 -29.67 -3.00 16.30
CA ASP A 58 -29.81 -4.19 17.15
C ASP A 58 -29.46 -5.46 16.39
N ASP A 59 -29.84 -5.61 15.11
CA ASP A 59 -29.48 -6.75 14.29
C ASP A 59 -27.97 -6.78 14.03
N PHE A 60 -27.38 -5.62 13.77
CA PHE A 60 -25.93 -5.50 13.64
C PHE A 60 -25.20 -5.94 14.91
N TYR A 61 -25.64 -5.44 16.07
CA TYR A 61 -25.08 -5.81 17.37
C TYR A 61 -25.16 -7.32 17.58
N MET A 62 -26.31 -7.95 17.30
CA MET A 62 -26.50 -9.39 17.46
C MET A 62 -25.63 -10.19 16.49
N ALA A 63 -25.52 -9.79 15.23
CA ALA A 63 -24.67 -10.43 14.24
C ALA A 63 -23.18 -10.38 14.63
N VAL A 64 -22.74 -9.26 15.23
CA VAL A 64 -21.36 -9.16 15.76
C VAL A 64 -21.16 -10.11 16.95
N CYS A 65 -22.08 -10.15 17.90
CA CYS A 65 -22.01 -11.05 19.06
C CYS A 65 -22.02 -12.53 18.67
N ASN A 66 -22.77 -12.89 17.63
CA ASN A 66 -22.87 -14.27 17.12
C ASN A 66 -21.70 -14.66 16.19
N GLY A 67 -20.86 -13.69 15.77
CA GLY A 67 -19.79 -13.93 14.82
C GLY A 67 -20.21 -13.98 13.37
N GLU A 68 -21.48 -13.70 13.05
CA GLU A 68 -22.05 -13.76 11.70
C GLU A 68 -21.47 -12.67 10.76
N HIS A 69 -20.98 -11.56 11.35
CA HIS A 69 -20.33 -10.47 10.62
C HIS A 69 -19.11 -10.94 9.81
N THR A 70 -18.46 -12.06 10.20
CA THR A 70 -17.27 -12.57 9.49
C THR A 70 -17.57 -13.10 8.08
N GLN A 71 -18.83 -13.35 7.78
CA GLN A 71 -19.29 -13.84 6.48
C GLN A 71 -19.85 -12.74 5.58
N GLN A 72 -19.95 -11.49 6.09
CA GLN A 72 -20.55 -10.37 5.37
C GLN A 72 -19.53 -9.23 5.21
N PRO A 73 -18.97 -9.02 4.01
CA PRO A 73 -17.93 -8.02 3.78
C PRO A 73 -18.28 -6.61 4.24
N TRP A 74 -19.51 -6.15 3.96
CA TRP A 74 -19.98 -4.85 4.42
C TRP A 74 -20.06 -4.73 5.94
N MET A 75 -20.50 -5.79 6.64
CA MET A 75 -20.51 -5.79 8.11
C MET A 75 -19.09 -5.80 8.71
N GLN A 76 -18.14 -6.52 8.09
CA GLN A 76 -16.75 -6.49 8.53
C GLN A 76 -16.15 -5.08 8.40
N LEU A 77 -16.37 -4.45 7.24
CA LEU A 77 -15.92 -3.08 7.00
C LEU A 77 -16.56 -2.10 8.00
N LEU A 78 -17.87 -2.21 8.21
CA LEU A 78 -18.61 -1.37 9.15
C LEU A 78 -18.07 -1.52 10.58
N LEU A 79 -17.84 -2.74 11.04
CA LEU A 79 -17.33 -3.01 12.39
C LEU A 79 -15.96 -2.37 12.64
N ILE A 80 -15.05 -2.50 11.67
CA ILE A 80 -13.71 -1.90 11.79
C ILE A 80 -13.80 -0.37 11.68
N ALA A 81 -14.64 0.15 10.81
CA ALA A 81 -14.87 1.58 10.65
C ALA A 81 -15.46 2.21 11.92
N GLN A 82 -16.46 1.57 12.54
CA GLN A 82 -17.02 2.00 13.84
C GLN A 82 -15.96 2.00 14.94
N ARG A 83 -15.12 0.96 15.00
CA ARG A 83 -14.01 0.88 15.97
C ARG A 83 -13.04 2.05 15.78
N MET A 84 -12.66 2.33 14.54
CA MET A 84 -11.74 3.41 14.19
C MET A 84 -12.27 4.78 14.63
N VAL A 85 -13.55 5.08 14.28
CA VAL A 85 -14.23 6.31 14.66
C VAL A 85 -14.38 6.43 16.17
N THR A 86 -14.75 5.35 16.85
CA THR A 86 -14.92 5.32 18.30
C THR A 86 -13.62 5.68 19.03
N TYR A 87 -12.50 5.06 18.67
CA TYR A 87 -11.22 5.35 19.34
C TYR A 87 -10.70 6.77 19.03
N ASP A 88 -10.87 7.27 17.80
CA ASP A 88 -10.51 8.65 17.49
C ASP A 88 -11.39 9.64 18.26
N ALA A 89 -12.70 9.43 18.28
CA ALA A 89 -13.63 10.23 19.05
C ALA A 89 -13.29 10.25 20.55
N MET A 90 -12.97 9.09 21.14
CA MET A 90 -12.55 9.01 22.55
C MET A 90 -11.24 9.74 22.80
N SER A 91 -10.30 9.74 21.88
CA SER A 91 -9.08 10.52 22.01
C SER A 91 -9.33 12.03 22.08
N ARG A 92 -10.33 12.50 21.36
CA ARG A 92 -10.77 13.92 21.38
C ARG A 92 -11.61 14.24 22.62
N PHE A 93 -12.51 13.32 22.98
CA PHE A 93 -13.43 13.46 24.11
C PHE A 93 -12.71 13.51 25.46
N ALA A 94 -11.66 12.72 25.65
CA ALA A 94 -10.93 12.65 26.93
C ALA A 94 -10.40 14.01 27.40
N TYR A 95 -9.92 14.85 26.48
CA TYR A 95 -9.52 16.22 26.83
C TYR A 95 -10.73 17.10 27.16
N THR A 96 -11.82 16.94 26.44
CA THR A 96 -13.04 17.74 26.69
C THR A 96 -13.65 17.44 28.06
N GLN A 97 -13.62 16.17 28.48
CA GLN A 97 -14.11 15.77 29.80
C GLN A 97 -13.21 16.23 30.95
N ALA A 98 -11.92 16.36 30.71
CA ALA A 98 -10.98 16.85 31.71
C ALA A 98 -11.14 18.38 31.97
N LEU A 99 -11.85 19.08 31.10
CA LEU A 99 -12.06 20.53 31.15
C LEU A 99 -13.52 20.87 31.40
N SER A 100 -13.79 21.74 32.38
CA SER A 100 -15.09 22.34 32.60
C SER A 100 -15.06 23.79 32.11
N ILE A 101 -15.98 24.13 31.19
CA ILE A 101 -16.12 25.48 30.65
C ILE A 101 -17.36 26.11 31.28
N ASN A 102 -17.19 27.17 32.04
CA ASN A 102 -18.28 27.91 32.69
C ASN A 102 -18.07 29.42 32.54
N GLY A 103 -19.00 30.21 33.10
CA GLY A 103 -18.93 31.69 33.04
C GLY A 103 -17.68 32.31 33.65
N THR A 104 -16.90 31.57 34.43
CA THR A 104 -15.64 32.02 35.03
C THR A 104 -14.40 31.62 34.24
N GLY A 105 -14.57 30.84 33.13
CA GLY A 105 -13.50 30.40 32.24
C GLY A 105 -13.39 28.91 32.11
N ILE A 106 -12.19 28.44 31.74
CA ILE A 106 -11.86 27.03 31.60
C ILE A 106 -11.25 26.53 32.91
N ASN A 107 -11.87 25.56 33.53
CA ASN A 107 -11.43 24.95 34.77
C ASN A 107 -11.17 23.44 34.58
N VAL A 108 -10.36 22.85 35.44
CA VAL A 108 -10.18 21.38 35.47
C VAL A 108 -11.37 20.76 36.18
N ALA A 109 -12.02 19.80 35.56
CA ALA A 109 -13.13 19.09 36.18
C ALA A 109 -12.64 18.29 37.41
N SER A 110 -13.22 18.54 38.58
CA SER A 110 -13.00 17.73 39.78
C SER A 110 -14.33 17.47 40.46
N SER A 111 -14.48 16.32 41.09
CA SER A 111 -15.58 16.01 41.97
C SER A 111 -15.05 15.65 43.36
N ASP A 112 -15.91 15.73 44.38
CA ASP A 112 -15.55 15.40 45.76
C ASP A 112 -15.14 13.92 45.92
N ASP A 113 -15.62 13.04 45.02
CA ASP A 113 -15.37 11.59 45.08
C ASP A 113 -14.20 11.14 44.21
N TYR A 114 -13.78 11.93 43.22
CA TYR A 114 -12.74 11.57 42.28
C TYR A 114 -11.74 12.73 42.08
N GLY A 115 -10.48 12.46 42.39
CA GLY A 115 -9.39 13.37 42.08
C GLY A 115 -9.18 13.52 40.59
N THR A 116 -8.81 14.72 40.13
CA THR A 116 -8.45 14.94 38.70
C THR A 116 -7.29 14.06 38.29
N ALA A 117 -7.43 13.40 37.12
CA ALA A 117 -6.31 12.66 36.54
C ALA A 117 -5.11 13.61 36.32
N SER A 118 -3.91 13.14 36.65
CA SER A 118 -2.71 13.92 36.32
C SER A 118 -2.61 14.10 34.80
N LYS A 119 -2.03 15.22 34.37
CA LYS A 119 -1.80 15.51 32.95
C LYS A 119 -1.13 14.32 32.23
N ASP A 120 -0.11 13.72 32.84
CA ASP A 120 0.62 12.59 32.28
C ASP A 120 -0.26 11.36 32.08
N LEU A 121 -1.20 11.10 32.99
CA LEU A 121 -2.13 9.98 32.89
C LEU A 121 -3.16 10.22 31.79
N LEU A 122 -3.67 11.45 31.70
CA LEU A 122 -4.58 11.86 30.63
C LEU A 122 -3.91 11.76 29.26
N ASP A 123 -2.69 12.31 29.13
CA ASP A 123 -1.93 12.24 27.87
C ASP A 123 -1.64 10.80 27.45
N LYS A 124 -1.27 9.91 28.38
CA LYS A 124 -1.09 8.48 28.11
C LYS A 124 -2.40 7.81 27.67
N GLY A 125 -3.52 8.13 28.29
CA GLY A 125 -4.83 7.62 27.91
C GLY A 125 -5.21 8.06 26.49
N VAL A 126 -5.06 9.34 26.17
CA VAL A 126 -5.31 9.88 24.83
C VAL A 126 -4.39 9.25 23.78
N GLN A 127 -3.11 9.09 24.07
CA GLN A 127 -2.17 8.40 23.19
C GLN A 127 -2.56 6.92 23.00
N GLY A 128 -3.07 6.26 24.04
CA GLY A 128 -3.63 4.91 23.96
C GLY A 128 -4.78 4.84 22.95
N TYR A 129 -5.77 5.71 23.07
CA TYR A 129 -6.90 5.76 22.13
C TYR A 129 -6.46 6.08 20.69
N ARG A 130 -5.54 7.04 20.49
CA ARG A 130 -5.00 7.34 19.16
C ARG A 130 -4.28 6.14 18.56
N ARG A 131 -3.52 5.42 19.37
CA ARG A 131 -2.84 4.20 18.93
C ARG A 131 -3.85 3.14 18.48
N GLU A 132 -4.92 2.90 19.24
CA GLU A 132 -5.96 1.93 18.87
C GLU A 132 -6.73 2.36 17.60
N ALA A 133 -6.98 3.66 17.41
CA ALA A 133 -7.55 4.19 16.17
C ALA A 133 -6.64 3.89 14.96
N MET A 134 -5.31 4.07 15.11
CA MET A 134 -4.34 3.78 14.05
C MET A 134 -4.17 2.27 13.80
N VAL A 135 -4.25 1.44 14.84
CA VAL A 135 -4.28 -0.02 14.70
C VAL A 135 -5.51 -0.45 13.91
N SER A 136 -6.68 0.12 14.23
CA SER A 136 -7.93 -0.15 13.51
C SER A 136 -7.86 0.30 12.05
N LEU A 137 -7.28 1.46 11.77
CA LEU A 137 -7.00 1.93 10.40
C LEU A 137 -6.11 0.93 9.64
N ASN A 138 -5.02 0.49 10.25
CA ASN A 138 -4.12 -0.47 9.62
C ASN A 138 -4.83 -1.81 9.35
N GLN A 139 -5.66 -2.29 10.28
CA GLN A 139 -6.48 -3.50 10.08
C GLN A 139 -7.45 -3.35 8.91
N MET A 140 -8.13 -2.19 8.80
CA MET A 140 -9.01 -1.88 7.68
C MET A 140 -8.27 -1.90 6.35
N LEU A 141 -7.11 -1.25 6.27
CA LEU A 141 -6.29 -1.23 5.05
C LEU A 141 -5.76 -2.62 4.67
N VAL A 142 -5.36 -3.44 5.66
CA VAL A 142 -4.97 -4.84 5.42
C VAL A 142 -6.12 -5.65 4.84
N MET A 143 -7.32 -5.49 5.38
CA MET A 143 -8.52 -6.19 4.90
C MET A 143 -8.85 -5.78 3.47
N LEU A 144 -8.88 -4.48 3.17
CA LEU A 144 -9.11 -3.95 1.81
C LEU A 144 -8.02 -4.43 0.83
N GLU A 145 -6.75 -4.46 1.25
CA GLU A 145 -5.64 -4.98 0.46
C GLU A 145 -5.81 -6.46 0.11
N CYS A 146 -6.21 -7.28 1.08
CA CYS A 146 -6.48 -8.70 0.86
C CYS A 146 -7.62 -8.90 -0.15
N TRP A 147 -8.73 -8.20 0.03
CA TRP A 147 -9.86 -8.27 -0.89
C TRP A 147 -9.50 -7.84 -2.31
N ALA A 148 -8.75 -6.74 -2.46
CA ALA A 148 -8.30 -6.28 -3.76
C ALA A 148 -7.39 -7.31 -4.47
N LYS A 149 -6.48 -7.95 -3.74
CA LYS A 149 -5.59 -9.00 -4.27
C LYS A 149 -6.35 -10.26 -4.68
N ASP A 150 -7.37 -10.64 -3.93
CA ASP A 150 -8.19 -11.81 -4.24
C ASP A 150 -9.09 -11.56 -5.46
N CYS A 151 -9.61 -10.36 -5.63
CA CYS A 151 -10.31 -9.95 -6.86
C CYS A 151 -9.41 -10.06 -8.09
N VAL A 152 -8.17 -9.59 -8.02
CA VAL A 152 -7.22 -9.67 -9.14
C VAL A 152 -6.91 -11.13 -9.50
N LYS A 153 -6.69 -12.00 -8.52
CA LYS A 153 -6.43 -13.44 -8.75
C LYS A 153 -7.62 -14.13 -9.42
N LYS A 154 -8.85 -13.84 -8.99
CA LYS A 154 -10.07 -14.41 -9.60
C LYS A 154 -10.23 -13.96 -11.05
N GLN A 155 -10.07 -12.67 -11.34
CA GLN A 155 -10.14 -12.14 -12.70
C GLN A 155 -9.11 -12.81 -13.63
N ALA A 156 -7.87 -13.00 -13.15
CA ALA A 156 -6.83 -13.70 -13.92
C ALA A 156 -7.19 -15.16 -14.20
N SER A 157 -7.81 -15.88 -13.25
CA SER A 157 -8.24 -17.28 -13.43
C SER A 157 -9.43 -17.42 -14.37
N ASP A 158 -10.34 -16.44 -14.39
CA ASP A 158 -11.52 -16.47 -15.27
C ASP A 158 -11.15 -16.14 -16.72
N VAL A 159 -10.18 -15.26 -16.96
CA VAL A 159 -9.62 -15.01 -18.29
C VAL A 159 -8.97 -16.27 -18.88
N GLN A 160 -8.26 -17.07 -18.07
CA GLN A 160 -7.69 -18.33 -18.51
C GLN A 160 -8.75 -19.38 -18.84
N LYS A 161 -9.84 -19.46 -18.08
CA LYS A 161 -10.95 -20.40 -18.35
C LYS A 161 -11.74 -20.03 -19.61
N THR A 162 -11.89 -18.74 -19.91
CA THR A 162 -12.62 -18.26 -21.10
C THR A 162 -11.84 -18.54 -22.39
N ALA A 163 -10.52 -18.68 -22.33
CA ALA A 163 -9.69 -19.04 -23.49
C ALA A 163 -9.79 -20.54 -23.87
N GLU A 164 -10.29 -21.38 -22.97
CA GLU A 164 -10.38 -22.85 -23.19
C GLU A 164 -11.79 -23.39 -23.42
N SER A 165 -12.89 -22.61 -23.32
CA SER A 165 -14.25 -23.10 -23.38
C SER A 165 -15.04 -22.58 -24.56
N VAL A 166 -15.47 -23.53 -25.43
CA VAL A 166 -16.56 -23.43 -26.40
C VAL A 166 -17.90 -23.27 -25.65
N PRO A 167 -18.83 -22.42 -26.09
CA PRO A 167 -20.05 -22.12 -25.36
C PRO A 167 -21.01 -23.30 -25.31
N ASN A 168 -21.32 -23.80 -24.15
CA ASN A 168 -22.47 -24.65 -23.90
C ASN A 168 -23.50 -23.91 -23.03
N THR A 169 -24.70 -23.88 -23.56
CA THR A 169 -25.95 -23.26 -23.18
C THR A 169 -26.46 -23.68 -21.78
N ASP A 170 -27.11 -22.72 -21.12
CA ASP A 170 -28.10 -22.86 -20.04
C ASP A 170 -27.78 -23.74 -18.82
N ASN A 171 -27.45 -23.07 -17.72
CA ASN A 171 -27.98 -23.48 -16.42
C ASN A 171 -27.99 -22.28 -15.47
N SER A 172 -29.19 -21.82 -15.15
CA SER A 172 -29.42 -20.91 -14.00
C SER A 172 -29.14 -21.67 -12.69
N VAL A 173 -27.89 -21.65 -12.24
CA VAL A 173 -27.51 -22.13 -10.92
C VAL A 173 -27.96 -21.08 -9.91
N PRO A 174 -28.64 -21.45 -8.80
CA PRO A 174 -28.97 -20.53 -7.74
C PRO A 174 -27.67 -19.90 -7.20
N LYS A 175 -27.66 -18.56 -7.06
CA LYS A 175 -26.52 -17.83 -6.48
C LYS A 175 -26.29 -18.39 -5.07
N THR A 176 -25.22 -19.12 -4.89
CA THR A 176 -24.76 -19.56 -3.57
C THR A 176 -24.22 -18.36 -2.78
N ASP A 177 -24.28 -18.41 -1.46
CA ASP A 177 -23.80 -17.34 -0.56
C ASP A 177 -22.38 -16.86 -0.90
N GLU A 178 -21.55 -17.74 -1.40
CA GLU A 178 -20.18 -17.46 -1.86
C GLU A 178 -20.12 -16.54 -3.09
N SER A 179 -21.13 -16.59 -3.98
CA SER A 179 -21.22 -15.70 -5.15
C SER A 179 -21.65 -14.29 -4.77
N VAL A 180 -22.45 -14.14 -3.72
CA VAL A 180 -22.91 -12.85 -3.21
C VAL A 180 -21.75 -12.13 -2.51
N GLN A 181 -21.01 -12.84 -1.66
CA GLN A 181 -19.82 -12.29 -0.98
C GLN A 181 -18.76 -11.78 -1.97
N THR A 182 -18.54 -12.52 -3.07
CA THR A 182 -17.60 -12.12 -4.11
C THR A 182 -18.02 -10.80 -4.77
N THR A 183 -19.31 -10.62 -5.06
CA THR A 183 -19.84 -9.40 -5.68
C THR A 183 -19.71 -8.19 -4.74
N GLU A 184 -19.96 -8.38 -3.43
CA GLU A 184 -19.79 -7.31 -2.43
C GLU A 184 -18.32 -6.89 -2.29
N ILE A 185 -17.39 -7.83 -2.25
CA ILE A 185 -15.94 -7.56 -2.19
C ILE A 185 -15.48 -6.79 -3.43
N GLU A 186 -15.97 -7.16 -4.62
CA GLU A 186 -15.66 -6.44 -5.86
C GLU A 186 -16.21 -5.01 -5.84
N GLU A 187 -17.44 -4.82 -5.36
CA GLU A 187 -18.04 -3.48 -5.18
C GLU A 187 -17.18 -2.63 -4.24
N ILE A 188 -16.88 -3.13 -3.04
CA ILE A 188 -16.05 -2.42 -2.05
C ILE A 188 -14.67 -2.07 -2.63
N THR A 189 -14.04 -3.03 -3.31
CA THR A 189 -12.71 -2.83 -3.88
C THR A 189 -12.72 -1.77 -4.99
N ASN A 190 -13.74 -1.76 -5.85
CA ASN A 190 -13.86 -0.77 -6.92
C ASN A 190 -14.12 0.63 -6.36
N LEU A 191 -14.96 0.76 -5.34
CA LEU A 191 -15.17 2.04 -4.65
C LEU A 191 -13.90 2.53 -3.94
N TRP A 192 -13.12 1.61 -3.34
CA TRP A 192 -11.86 1.98 -2.69
C TRP A 192 -10.79 2.46 -3.67
N LYS A 193 -10.79 1.98 -4.92
CA LYS A 193 -9.86 2.45 -5.97
C LYS A 193 -10.00 3.95 -6.27
N GLU A 194 -11.16 4.53 -5.98
CA GLU A 194 -11.40 5.98 -6.14
C GLU A 194 -10.84 6.81 -4.96
N SER A 195 -10.42 6.16 -3.88
CA SER A 195 -9.87 6.82 -2.70
C SER A 195 -8.43 7.27 -2.92
N THR A 196 -8.07 8.42 -2.34
CA THR A 196 -6.67 8.87 -2.23
C THR A 196 -5.80 7.96 -1.37
N TYR A 197 -6.41 7.08 -0.57
CA TYR A 197 -5.76 6.05 0.23
C TYR A 197 -5.65 4.69 -0.49
N TYR A 198 -6.06 4.61 -1.74
CA TYR A 198 -5.75 3.45 -2.57
C TYR A 198 -4.28 3.51 -3.00
N TYR A 199 -3.52 2.48 -2.68
CA TYR A 199 -2.07 2.44 -2.90
C TYR A 199 -1.58 1.22 -3.70
N LEU A 200 -2.50 0.39 -4.17
CA LEU A 200 -2.15 -0.81 -4.95
C LEU A 200 -2.02 -0.47 -6.44
N HIS A 201 -1.21 0.52 -6.73
CA HIS A 201 -0.82 0.85 -8.09
C HIS A 201 0.36 -0.05 -8.49
N HIS A 202 0.33 -0.59 -9.72
CA HIS A 202 1.37 -1.49 -10.21
C HIS A 202 2.46 -0.72 -11.00
N ASP A 203 2.65 0.54 -10.70
CA ASP A 203 3.57 1.47 -11.34
C ASP A 203 4.88 1.67 -10.55
N LEU A 204 4.98 1.10 -9.35
CA LEU A 204 6.17 1.16 -8.50
C LEU A 204 6.87 -0.19 -8.37
N LEU A 205 8.19 -0.17 -8.41
CA LEU A 205 9.04 -1.35 -8.15
C LEU A 205 8.89 -1.85 -6.69
N ILE A 206 8.57 -0.96 -5.75
CA ILE A 206 8.15 -1.27 -4.38
C ILE A 206 6.65 -1.00 -4.30
N ALA A 207 5.85 -1.95 -4.75
CA ALA A 207 4.41 -1.76 -4.96
C ALA A 207 3.56 -1.91 -3.68
N THR A 208 4.07 -2.60 -2.66
CA THR A 208 3.29 -2.92 -1.45
C THR A 208 4.03 -2.60 -0.16
N CYS A 209 3.26 -2.44 0.92
CA CYS A 209 3.82 -2.30 2.27
C CYS A 209 4.74 -3.49 2.64
N ALA A 210 4.37 -4.71 2.23
CA ALA A 210 5.18 -5.91 2.46
C ALA A 210 6.51 -5.88 1.69
N ASP A 211 6.52 -5.36 0.45
CA ASP A 211 7.74 -5.17 -0.30
C ASP A 211 8.72 -4.21 0.40
N LEU A 212 8.20 -3.08 0.91
CA LEU A 212 9.04 -2.12 1.64
C LEU A 212 9.51 -2.70 2.97
N GLN A 213 8.62 -3.36 3.72
CA GLN A 213 8.95 -3.99 5.02
C GLN A 213 10.08 -5.00 4.92
N HIS A 214 10.24 -5.67 3.76
CA HIS A 214 11.33 -6.62 3.54
C HIS A 214 12.73 -5.96 3.58
N TYR A 215 12.83 -4.67 3.26
CA TYR A 215 14.09 -3.93 3.21
C TYR A 215 14.23 -2.91 4.35
N LEU A 216 13.12 -2.39 4.85
CA LEU A 216 13.06 -1.34 5.85
C LEU A 216 11.92 -1.62 6.83
N ASP A 217 12.22 -1.68 8.12
CA ASP A 217 11.19 -1.88 9.14
C ASP A 217 10.33 -0.64 9.31
N ILE A 218 9.14 -0.69 8.75
CA ILE A 218 8.07 0.31 8.91
C ILE A 218 6.96 -0.16 9.86
N TYR A 219 7.19 -1.28 10.58
CA TYR A 219 6.23 -1.91 11.49
C TYR A 219 4.93 -2.33 10.78
N GLU A 220 5.03 -2.79 9.54
CA GLU A 220 3.88 -3.17 8.68
C GLU A 220 2.78 -2.10 8.60
N SER A 221 3.13 -0.84 8.83
CA SER A 221 2.19 0.28 8.82
C SER A 221 1.88 0.72 7.41
N ARG A 222 0.65 0.43 6.94
CA ARG A 222 0.15 0.88 5.63
C ARG A 222 0.07 2.40 5.56
N GLU A 223 -0.26 3.06 6.65
CA GLU A 223 -0.26 4.52 6.68
C GLU A 223 1.12 5.12 6.45
N LYS A 224 2.17 4.57 7.09
CA LYS A 224 3.54 5.01 6.82
C LYS A 224 3.91 4.77 5.36
N PHE A 225 3.55 3.61 4.82
CA PHE A 225 3.80 3.29 3.42
C PHE A 225 3.13 4.32 2.49
N ILE A 226 1.84 4.60 2.69
CA ILE A 226 1.09 5.59 1.90
C ILE A 226 1.75 6.98 1.97
N ARG A 227 2.20 7.39 3.14
CA ARG A 227 2.92 8.68 3.30
C ARG A 227 4.26 8.73 2.58
N LEU A 228 4.88 7.59 2.34
CA LEU A 228 6.16 7.47 1.63
C LEU A 228 6.00 7.31 0.12
N LEU A 229 4.79 7.04 -0.39
CA LEU A 229 4.54 6.87 -1.82
C LEU A 229 5.04 8.03 -2.68
N PRO A 230 4.77 9.31 -2.35
CA PRO A 230 5.28 10.43 -3.15
C PRO A 230 6.80 10.44 -3.26
N ASP A 231 7.52 10.09 -2.17
CA ASP A 231 8.97 9.99 -2.19
C ASP A 231 9.45 8.78 -2.99
N LEU A 232 8.72 7.64 -2.92
CA LEU A 232 9.03 6.44 -3.72
C LEU A 232 8.86 6.68 -5.21
N HIS A 233 7.78 7.35 -5.65
CA HIS A 233 7.59 7.75 -7.03
C HIS A 233 8.71 8.68 -7.50
N PHE A 234 9.00 9.73 -6.74
CA PHE A 234 10.09 10.64 -7.07
C PHE A 234 11.44 9.92 -7.20
N ILE A 235 11.75 8.99 -6.29
CA ILE A 235 13.00 8.23 -6.34
C ILE A 235 13.03 7.31 -7.57
N GLN A 236 11.94 6.65 -7.88
CA GLN A 236 11.87 5.81 -9.07
C GLN A 236 12.08 6.62 -10.35
N ASP A 237 11.39 7.75 -10.47
CA ASP A 237 11.41 8.57 -11.69
C ASP A 237 12.76 9.28 -11.86
N GLU A 238 13.29 9.92 -10.81
CA GLU A 238 14.48 10.76 -10.92
C GLU A 238 15.79 9.97 -10.76
N TYR A 239 15.86 9.03 -9.81
CA TYR A 239 17.13 8.35 -9.52
C TYR A 239 17.25 6.99 -10.19
N ILE A 240 16.15 6.22 -10.24
CA ILE A 240 16.21 4.86 -10.78
C ILE A 240 16.10 4.88 -12.28
N SER A 241 15.15 5.59 -12.86
CA SER A 241 14.98 5.70 -14.31
C SER A 241 16.20 6.35 -14.96
N GLU A 242 16.83 7.34 -14.30
CA GLU A 242 18.11 7.89 -14.77
C GLU A 242 19.25 6.86 -14.75
N ALA A 243 19.29 6.01 -13.71
CA ALA A 243 20.39 5.06 -13.53
C ALA A 243 20.31 3.85 -14.46
N ILE A 244 19.12 3.28 -14.66
CA ILE A 244 18.94 2.00 -15.39
C ILE A 244 18.15 2.11 -16.69
N GLY A 245 17.57 3.27 -16.98
CA GLY A 245 16.71 3.55 -18.13
C GLY A 245 15.25 3.13 -17.89
N GLU A 246 14.33 3.91 -18.45
CA GLU A 246 12.90 3.71 -18.31
C GLU A 246 12.44 2.33 -18.83
N ASP A 247 12.97 1.89 -19.99
CA ASP A 247 12.65 0.58 -20.56
C ASP A 247 12.97 -0.57 -19.59
N THR A 248 14.07 -0.43 -18.82
CA THR A 248 14.45 -1.43 -17.82
C THR A 248 13.51 -1.38 -16.62
N VAL A 249 13.09 -0.19 -16.18
CA VAL A 249 12.09 -0.03 -15.11
C VAL A 249 10.79 -0.71 -15.52
N GLN A 250 10.26 -0.41 -16.71
CA GLN A 250 9.03 -1.01 -17.22
C GLN A 250 9.13 -2.53 -17.35
N ARG A 251 10.26 -3.04 -17.79
CA ARG A 251 10.51 -4.48 -17.81
C ARG A 251 10.48 -5.09 -16.40
N LEU A 252 11.14 -4.45 -15.42
CA LEU A 252 11.19 -4.94 -14.03
C LEU A 252 9.85 -4.86 -13.31
N LEU A 253 8.96 -3.94 -13.69
CA LEU A 253 7.59 -3.84 -13.15
C LEU A 253 6.73 -5.05 -13.53
N HIS A 254 6.94 -5.61 -14.72
CA HIS A 254 6.07 -6.64 -15.30
C HIS A 254 6.76 -8.01 -15.43
N THR A 255 7.99 -8.15 -14.91
CA THR A 255 8.76 -9.38 -15.09
C THR A 255 8.49 -10.42 -14.04
N ASP A 256 8.22 -11.65 -14.50
CA ASP A 256 8.25 -12.87 -13.68
C ASP A 256 9.55 -13.67 -13.87
N ASP A 257 10.49 -13.18 -14.72
CA ASP A 257 11.72 -13.89 -15.03
C ASP A 257 12.60 -14.05 -13.78
N PRO A 258 12.95 -15.29 -13.39
CA PRO A 258 13.88 -15.54 -12.30
C PRO A 258 15.23 -14.82 -12.46
N ASN A 259 15.66 -14.58 -13.70
CA ASN A 259 16.93 -13.90 -13.99
C ASN A 259 16.88 -12.40 -13.63
N ASP A 260 15.71 -11.79 -13.62
CA ASP A 260 15.54 -10.37 -13.25
C ASP A 260 15.48 -10.15 -11.72
N LYS A 261 15.16 -11.17 -10.95
CA LYS A 261 15.05 -11.09 -9.48
C LYS A 261 16.29 -10.52 -8.77
N PRO A 262 17.55 -10.87 -9.16
CA PRO A 262 18.74 -10.29 -8.52
C PRO A 262 18.86 -8.79 -8.80
N LEU A 263 18.55 -8.34 -10.02
CA LEU A 263 18.57 -6.92 -10.39
C LEU A 263 17.47 -6.17 -9.63
N LEU A 264 16.24 -6.68 -9.65
CA LEU A 264 15.11 -6.09 -8.95
C LEU A 264 15.38 -5.91 -7.45
N ARG A 265 15.96 -6.92 -6.79
CA ARG A 265 16.36 -6.82 -5.37
C ARG A 265 17.39 -5.71 -5.12
N LYS A 266 18.39 -5.55 -5.99
CA LYS A 266 19.38 -4.47 -5.84
C LYS A 266 18.78 -3.10 -6.11
N VAL A 267 17.92 -2.98 -7.09
CA VAL A 267 17.20 -1.73 -7.40
C VAL A 267 16.28 -1.34 -6.23
N ARG A 268 15.52 -2.27 -5.67
CA ARG A 268 14.69 -2.02 -4.48
C ARG A 268 15.52 -1.55 -3.28
N ARG A 269 16.69 -2.14 -3.05
CA ARG A 269 17.62 -1.65 -2.01
C ARG A 269 18.14 -0.25 -2.30
N LEU A 270 18.46 0.05 -3.55
CA LEU A 270 18.88 1.39 -3.95
C LEU A 270 17.77 2.42 -3.70
N MET A 271 16.52 2.08 -4.04
CA MET A 271 15.36 2.93 -3.74
C MET A 271 15.24 3.21 -2.24
N VAL A 272 15.39 2.18 -1.40
CA VAL A 272 15.31 2.33 0.06
C VAL A 272 16.44 3.19 0.62
N ALA A 273 17.66 3.05 0.12
CA ALA A 273 18.78 3.90 0.52
C ALA A 273 18.51 5.38 0.21
N HIS A 274 18.00 5.69 -0.98
CA HIS A 274 17.57 7.05 -1.32
C HIS A 274 16.37 7.53 -0.48
N LEU A 275 15.46 6.62 -0.12
CA LEU A 275 14.32 6.96 0.73
C LEU A 275 14.76 7.35 2.16
N GLU A 276 15.71 6.61 2.76
CA GLU A 276 16.28 6.94 4.06
C GLU A 276 17.10 8.24 4.04
N GLU A 277 17.79 8.51 2.94
CA GLU A 277 18.51 9.77 2.73
C GLU A 277 17.54 10.96 2.67
N ARG A 278 16.46 10.83 1.91
CA ARG A 278 15.54 11.91 1.56
C ARG A 278 14.57 12.25 2.68
N THR A 279 13.95 11.25 3.30
CA THR A 279 12.80 11.49 4.17
C THR A 279 13.13 11.61 5.67
N THR A 280 12.53 12.62 6.31
CA THR A 280 12.55 12.79 7.77
C THR A 280 11.55 11.89 8.50
N ILE A 281 10.62 11.26 7.79
CA ILE A 281 9.63 10.33 8.36
C ILE A 281 10.33 9.09 8.92
N LEU A 282 11.39 8.63 8.25
CA LEU A 282 12.13 7.43 8.64
C LEU A 282 13.28 7.73 9.57
N THR A 283 14.02 8.81 9.32
CA THR A 283 15.17 9.14 10.14
C THR A 283 15.42 10.66 10.24
N ILE A 284 15.60 11.12 11.47
CA ILE A 284 16.04 12.48 11.79
C ILE A 284 17.56 12.54 11.97
N ASP A 285 18.19 11.37 12.19
CA ASP A 285 19.63 11.27 12.46
C ASP A 285 20.45 11.58 11.20
N LYS A 286 21.26 12.63 11.28
CA LYS A 286 22.13 13.08 10.19
C LYS A 286 23.21 12.05 9.83
N ALA A 287 23.73 11.33 10.83
CA ALA A 287 24.77 10.32 10.59
C ALA A 287 24.18 9.13 9.82
N ARG A 288 23.00 8.68 10.17
CA ARG A 288 22.27 7.62 9.45
C ARG A 288 21.94 8.03 8.02
N ARG A 289 21.52 9.28 7.81
CA ARG A 289 21.26 9.81 6.46
C ARG A 289 22.53 9.84 5.60
N ALA A 290 23.65 10.26 6.17
CA ALA A 290 24.94 10.24 5.47
C ALA A 290 25.39 8.81 5.14
N ALA A 291 25.13 7.84 6.03
CA ALA A 291 25.38 6.43 5.76
C ALA A 291 24.51 5.90 4.62
N ALA A 292 23.21 6.24 4.60
CA ALA A 292 22.28 5.89 3.53
C ALA A 292 22.71 6.49 2.18
N HIS A 293 23.21 7.73 2.15
CA HIS A 293 23.77 8.34 0.95
C HIS A 293 24.97 7.54 0.40
N ASN A 294 25.91 7.17 1.26
CA ASN A 294 27.06 6.38 0.85
C ASN A 294 26.66 4.97 0.36
N GLU A 295 25.65 4.36 1.00
CA GLU A 295 25.09 3.09 0.57
C GLU A 295 24.42 3.22 -0.80
N ALA A 296 23.68 4.28 -1.07
CA ALA A 296 23.06 4.54 -2.36
C ALA A 296 24.10 4.63 -3.48
N ILE A 297 25.20 5.34 -3.28
CA ILE A 297 26.30 5.43 -4.26
C ILE A 297 26.89 4.05 -4.55
N ALA A 298 27.17 3.26 -3.51
CA ALA A 298 27.74 1.91 -3.66
C ALA A 298 26.76 0.96 -4.38
N LEU A 299 25.47 1.02 -4.06
CA LEU A 299 24.42 0.23 -4.69
C LEU A 299 24.22 0.62 -6.16
N ARG A 300 24.20 1.94 -6.48
CA ARG A 300 24.14 2.41 -7.88
C ARG A 300 25.26 1.81 -8.72
N THR A 301 26.49 1.87 -8.25
CA THR A 301 27.63 1.25 -8.92
C THR A 301 27.44 -0.26 -9.13
N SER A 302 26.93 -0.96 -8.11
CA SER A 302 26.67 -2.40 -8.17
C SER A 302 25.54 -2.76 -9.14
N VAL A 303 24.50 -1.92 -9.26
CA VAL A 303 23.40 -2.08 -10.22
C VAL A 303 23.93 -1.92 -11.65
N LEU A 304 24.66 -0.84 -11.92
CA LEU A 304 25.23 -0.58 -13.24
C LEU A 304 26.14 -1.71 -13.70
N ARG A 305 27.04 -2.19 -12.82
CA ARG A 305 27.90 -3.34 -13.13
C ARG A 305 27.11 -4.61 -13.47
N LEU A 306 26.03 -4.87 -12.74
CA LEU A 306 25.16 -6.03 -13.03
C LEU A 306 24.48 -5.90 -14.39
N MET A 307 24.09 -4.71 -14.79
CA MET A 307 23.50 -4.45 -16.11
C MET A 307 24.52 -4.61 -17.23
N GLU A 308 25.75 -4.15 -17.04
CA GLU A 308 26.86 -4.36 -18.00
C GLU A 308 27.12 -5.85 -18.20
N MET A 309 27.27 -6.62 -17.13
CA MET A 309 27.49 -8.08 -17.22
C MET A 309 26.33 -8.79 -17.95
N ARG A 310 25.11 -8.32 -17.82
CA ARG A 310 23.96 -8.87 -18.57
C ARG A 310 24.02 -8.55 -20.05
N LYS A 311 24.35 -7.30 -20.41
CA LYS A 311 24.51 -6.91 -21.81
C LYS A 311 25.59 -7.72 -22.49
N GLU A 312 26.69 -8.00 -21.80
CA GLU A 312 27.77 -8.86 -22.31
C GLU A 312 27.29 -10.31 -22.52
N ALA A 313 26.53 -10.87 -21.52
CA ALA A 313 26.00 -12.23 -21.64
C ALA A 313 24.96 -12.36 -22.76
N ASP A 314 24.11 -11.36 -22.98
CA ASP A 314 23.12 -11.32 -24.05
C ASP A 314 23.82 -11.18 -25.44
N ALA A 315 24.89 -10.42 -25.52
CA ALA A 315 25.70 -10.28 -26.73
C ALA A 315 26.43 -11.59 -27.10
N ASP A 316 26.89 -12.34 -26.11
CA ASP A 316 27.53 -13.65 -26.33
C ASP A 316 26.51 -14.72 -26.78
N ASN A 317 25.26 -14.65 -26.29
CA ASN A 317 24.18 -15.58 -26.63
C ASN A 317 23.49 -15.25 -27.96
N ASN A 318 23.56 -14.00 -28.42
CA ASN A 318 23.00 -13.52 -29.69
C ASN A 318 24.08 -12.70 -30.43
N PRO A 319 25.11 -13.36 -31.00
CA PRO A 319 26.07 -12.64 -31.81
C PRO A 319 25.35 -11.98 -32.98
N PRO A 320 25.62 -10.70 -33.26
CA PRO A 320 24.97 -10.00 -34.36
C PRO A 320 25.11 -10.84 -35.63
N ASP A 321 23.98 -11.06 -36.31
CA ASP A 321 23.91 -11.80 -37.56
C ASP A 321 25.05 -11.31 -38.46
N LYS A 322 25.99 -12.21 -38.76
CA LYS A 322 26.98 -11.94 -39.79
C LYS A 322 26.20 -11.63 -41.07
N PRO A 323 26.43 -10.49 -41.71
CA PRO A 323 25.72 -10.22 -42.96
C PRO A 323 25.94 -11.42 -43.89
N SER A 324 24.84 -12.06 -44.25
CA SER A 324 24.85 -13.18 -45.18
C SER A 324 25.30 -12.66 -46.54
N THR A 325 26.60 -12.72 -46.78
CA THR A 325 27.14 -12.55 -48.11
C THR A 325 26.84 -13.83 -48.92
N ASN A 326 25.64 -13.88 -49.43
CA ASN A 326 25.35 -14.67 -50.62
C ASN A 326 26.00 -13.93 -51.79
N THR A 327 27.22 -14.25 -52.08
CA THR A 327 27.84 -13.98 -53.38
C THR A 327 28.61 -15.22 -53.79
N THR A 328 27.94 -16.03 -54.57
CA THR A 328 28.55 -16.92 -55.56
C THR A 328 29.25 -16.00 -56.56
N ASP A 329 30.54 -15.79 -56.36
CA ASP A 329 31.43 -15.42 -57.44
C ASP A 329 32.82 -15.99 -57.17
N SER A 330 33.15 -17.05 -57.88
CA SER A 330 34.43 -17.71 -57.93
C SER A 330 35.40 -16.91 -58.78
N THR A 331 36.00 -15.89 -58.19
CA THR A 331 37.24 -15.31 -58.74
C THR A 331 38.22 -15.15 -57.58
N SER A 332 39.31 -15.85 -57.65
CA SER A 332 40.43 -15.78 -56.72
C SER A 332 40.95 -14.36 -56.60
N LYS A 333 40.41 -13.59 -55.63
CA LYS A 333 41.03 -12.34 -55.20
C LYS A 333 42.06 -12.64 -54.13
N GLY A 334 43.26 -12.13 -54.34
CA GLY A 334 44.35 -12.22 -53.39
C GLY A 334 43.91 -11.71 -51.99
N TYR A 335 44.45 -12.33 -50.99
CA TYR A 335 44.23 -12.07 -49.59
C TYR A 335 44.70 -10.66 -49.22
N GLU A 336 43.81 -9.72 -49.07
CA GLU A 336 44.10 -8.34 -48.64
C GLU A 336 44.22 -8.27 -47.12
N ASN A 337 45.41 -8.40 -46.59
CA ASN A 337 45.73 -8.43 -45.15
C ASN A 337 45.69 -7.04 -44.47
N ASN A 338 45.44 -5.97 -45.18
CA ASN A 338 45.61 -4.59 -44.68
C ASN A 338 44.31 -3.80 -44.53
N GLN A 339 43.27 -4.45 -44.05
CA GLN A 339 42.01 -3.74 -43.73
C GLN A 339 41.91 -3.46 -42.23
N PRO A 340 41.41 -2.26 -41.79
CA PRO A 340 41.10 -2.01 -40.38
C PRO A 340 40.14 -3.08 -39.83
N GLY A 341 40.55 -3.77 -38.78
CA GLY A 341 39.75 -4.85 -38.16
C GLY A 341 40.21 -6.27 -38.56
N SER A 342 41.17 -6.47 -39.48
CA SER A 342 41.77 -7.77 -39.68
C SER A 342 42.68 -8.14 -38.50
N LYS A 343 42.75 -9.46 -38.16
CA LYS A 343 43.60 -9.96 -37.04
C LYS A 343 45.09 -9.67 -37.22
N ILE A 344 45.53 -9.31 -38.43
CA ILE A 344 46.90 -8.92 -38.76
C ILE A 344 46.84 -7.58 -39.51
N PHE A 345 46.63 -6.50 -38.76
CA PHE A 345 46.67 -5.14 -39.29
C PHE A 345 48.05 -4.54 -38.98
N VAL A 346 48.82 -4.28 -39.99
CA VAL A 346 50.12 -3.54 -39.87
C VAL A 346 49.82 -2.08 -40.18
N SER A 347 49.99 -1.20 -39.19
CA SER A 347 49.79 0.23 -39.35
C SER A 347 50.73 0.80 -40.42
N PRO A 348 50.25 1.58 -41.38
CA PRO A 348 51.11 2.25 -42.39
C PRO A 348 52.05 3.31 -41.83
N LEU A 349 52.02 3.55 -40.51
CA LEU A 349 52.87 4.54 -39.82
C LEU A 349 54.20 3.93 -39.29
N LEU A 350 54.53 2.69 -39.67
CA LEU A 350 55.82 2.03 -39.32
C LEU A 350 56.81 1.93 -40.50
N TYR A 351 56.68 2.87 -41.47
CA TYR A 351 57.71 3.10 -42.50
C TYR A 351 58.05 4.58 -42.55
#